data_d469d54b65227fe30334464ad56f84bb
#
_entry.id   d469d54b65227fe30334464ad56f84bb
#
_cell.length_a   1.000
_cell.length_b   1.000
_cell.length_c   1.000
_cell.angle_alpha   90.00
_cell.angle_beta   90.00
_cell.angle_gamma   90.00
#
_symmetry.space_group_name_H-M   'P 1'
#
loop_
_entity.id
_entity.type
_entity.pdbx_description
1 polymer ?
#
loop_
_entity_poly.entity_id
_entity_poly.type
_entity_poly.pdbx_seq_one_letter_code
_entity_poly.pdbx_strand_id
1 'polypeptide(L)'
;LKEEGIVEGENLTVLYDNAQTDTGTASTIADNYVSKKVDMICAIATPCAMSAYNSAMNTDIPVVYTAISDPVAAQLADDDGNSVGNITGTSDALPVKEQLEMIRELMPDAKKIGIIYTTSETNSVSTIETYKEYAPDYGFEIVETGINTIADVDMAAANMVTKVDCITNLTDNTVVSGLQTVLEHANQAN
;
A
#
# COMPACT_ATOMS: atom_id res chain seq x y z
N LEU A 1 22.83 -8.38 -5.68
CA LEU A 1 23.02 -8.74 -7.10
C LEU A 1 24.52 -8.73 -7.47
N LYS A 2 25.25 -7.63 -7.25
CA LYS A 2 26.66 -7.53 -7.63
C LYS A 2 27.55 -8.58 -6.94
N GLU A 3 27.28 -8.90 -5.66
CA GLU A 3 28.00 -9.94 -4.91
C GLU A 3 27.74 -11.35 -5.48
N GLU A 4 26.60 -11.53 -6.14
CA GLU A 4 26.22 -12.77 -6.84
C GLU A 4 26.65 -12.78 -8.32
N GLY A 5 27.47 -11.82 -8.73
CA GLY A 5 27.99 -11.74 -10.10
C GLY A 5 26.98 -11.19 -11.12
N ILE A 6 25.87 -10.61 -10.67
CA ILE A 6 24.88 -9.97 -11.53
C ILE A 6 25.12 -8.46 -11.53
N VAL A 7 25.60 -7.93 -12.67
CA VAL A 7 26.07 -6.55 -12.79
C VAL A 7 25.32 -5.82 -13.89
N GLU A 8 24.70 -4.70 -13.54
CA GLU A 8 24.01 -3.84 -14.50
C GLU A 8 25.00 -3.28 -15.53
N GLY A 9 24.61 -3.34 -16.80
CA GLY A 9 25.44 -2.93 -17.94
C GLY A 9 26.40 -4.01 -18.43
N GLU A 10 26.58 -5.14 -17.72
CA GLU A 10 27.41 -6.28 -18.14
C GLU A 10 26.54 -7.49 -18.52
N ASN A 11 25.77 -8.01 -17.57
CA ASN A 11 24.90 -9.18 -17.73
C ASN A 11 23.48 -8.97 -17.21
N LEU A 12 23.13 -7.74 -16.84
CA LEU A 12 21.80 -7.31 -16.45
C LEU A 12 21.46 -5.98 -17.13
N THR A 13 20.27 -5.88 -17.69
CA THR A 13 19.66 -4.61 -18.14
C THR A 13 18.45 -4.33 -17.23
N VAL A 14 18.45 -3.20 -16.54
CA VAL A 14 17.32 -2.76 -15.72
C VAL A 14 16.52 -1.71 -16.48
N LEU A 15 15.23 -1.97 -16.66
CA LEU A 15 14.26 -0.97 -17.10
C LEU A 15 13.54 -0.49 -15.84
N TYR A 16 13.54 0.82 -15.57
CA TYR A 16 12.92 1.39 -14.38
C TYR A 16 11.94 2.49 -14.77
N ASP A 17 10.72 2.34 -14.33
CA ASP A 17 9.64 3.31 -14.49
C ASP A 17 8.86 3.48 -13.18
N ASN A 18 8.29 4.67 -12.96
CA ASN A 18 7.50 4.99 -11.78
C ASN A 18 6.11 5.48 -12.21
N ALA A 19 5.08 4.81 -11.74
CA ALA A 19 3.68 5.14 -12.05
C ALA A 19 3.14 6.37 -11.29
N GLN A 20 3.86 6.87 -10.30
CA GLN A 20 3.50 8.06 -9.50
C GLN A 20 2.06 7.97 -8.91
N THR A 21 1.72 6.82 -8.36
CA THR A 21 0.40 6.49 -7.78
C THR A 21 -0.76 6.42 -8.80
N ASP A 22 -0.51 6.57 -10.11
CA ASP A 22 -1.52 6.46 -11.14
C ASP A 22 -1.62 5.03 -11.69
N THR A 23 -2.77 4.39 -11.50
CA THR A 23 -3.00 3.00 -11.91
C THR A 23 -3.04 2.81 -13.42
N GLY A 24 -3.50 3.82 -14.18
CA GLY A 24 -3.48 3.79 -15.64
C GLY A 24 -2.06 3.81 -16.19
N THR A 25 -1.20 4.63 -15.58
CA THR A 25 0.24 4.67 -15.88
C THR A 25 0.90 3.35 -15.51
N ALA A 26 0.59 2.76 -14.34
CA ALA A 26 1.12 1.47 -13.93
C ALA A 26 0.79 0.36 -14.94
N SER A 27 -0.46 0.31 -15.41
CA SER A 27 -0.88 -0.65 -16.46
C SER A 27 -0.14 -0.42 -17.78
N THR A 28 0.02 0.84 -18.19
CA THR A 28 0.76 1.17 -19.42
C THR A 28 2.24 0.75 -19.35
N ILE A 29 2.87 0.95 -18.18
CA ILE A 29 4.26 0.51 -17.94
C ILE A 29 4.35 -1.01 -18.01
N ALA A 30 3.43 -1.73 -17.35
CA ALA A 30 3.41 -3.19 -17.35
C ALA A 30 3.23 -3.77 -18.77
N ASP A 31 2.28 -3.25 -19.55
CA ASP A 31 2.07 -3.64 -20.95
C ASP A 31 3.31 -3.39 -21.81
N ASN A 32 4.02 -2.30 -21.56
CA ASN A 32 5.25 -1.96 -22.24
C ASN A 32 6.38 -2.96 -21.94
N TYR A 33 6.50 -3.40 -20.67
CA TYR A 33 7.48 -4.42 -20.29
C TYR A 33 7.16 -5.78 -20.92
N VAL A 34 5.89 -6.18 -20.93
CA VAL A 34 5.43 -7.40 -21.62
C VAL A 34 5.74 -7.33 -23.12
N SER A 35 5.44 -6.19 -23.77
CA SER A 35 5.71 -5.97 -25.19
C SER A 35 7.21 -6.02 -25.52
N LYS A 36 8.06 -5.57 -24.60
CA LYS A 36 9.52 -5.65 -24.71
C LYS A 36 10.08 -7.04 -24.41
N LYS A 37 9.23 -7.96 -23.96
CA LYS A 37 9.60 -9.33 -23.59
C LYS A 37 10.74 -9.36 -22.56
N VAL A 38 10.60 -8.58 -21.48
CA VAL A 38 11.56 -8.65 -20.38
C VAL A 38 11.57 -10.05 -19.76
N ASP A 39 12.69 -10.46 -19.17
CA ASP A 39 12.84 -11.78 -18.56
C ASP A 39 12.11 -11.89 -17.22
N MET A 40 11.84 -10.77 -16.53
CA MET A 40 11.15 -10.70 -15.25
C MET A 40 10.63 -9.28 -15.01
N ILE A 41 9.49 -9.17 -14.30
CA ILE A 41 8.99 -7.87 -13.80
C ILE A 41 9.10 -7.89 -12.27
N CYS A 42 9.79 -6.89 -11.70
CA CYS A 42 9.77 -6.60 -10.27
C CYS A 42 8.77 -5.47 -10.01
N ALA A 43 7.73 -5.74 -9.23
CA ALA A 43 6.69 -4.78 -8.93
C ALA A 43 6.72 -4.38 -7.46
N ILE A 44 6.70 -3.07 -7.20
CA ILE A 44 6.73 -2.50 -5.85
C ILE A 44 5.37 -1.86 -5.57
N ALA A 45 4.77 -2.20 -4.45
CA ALA A 45 3.44 -1.80 -3.98
C ALA A 45 2.27 -2.48 -4.73
N THR A 46 1.14 -2.61 -4.04
CA THR A 46 -0.04 -3.37 -4.48
C THR A 46 -0.57 -2.94 -5.85
N PRO A 47 -0.81 -1.65 -6.15
CA PRO A 47 -1.34 -1.25 -7.46
C PRO A 47 -0.42 -1.61 -8.63
N CYS A 48 0.90 -1.50 -8.44
CA CYS A 48 1.88 -1.88 -9.46
C CYS A 48 1.94 -3.39 -9.67
N ALA A 49 1.89 -4.17 -8.58
CA ALA A 49 1.91 -5.63 -8.66
C ALA A 49 0.66 -6.20 -9.35
N MET A 50 -0.52 -5.65 -9.03
CA MET A 50 -1.77 -6.02 -9.71
C MET A 50 -1.72 -5.69 -11.20
N SER A 51 -1.23 -4.51 -11.58
CA SER A 51 -1.05 -4.12 -12.98
C SER A 51 -0.06 -5.02 -13.71
N ALA A 52 1.09 -5.30 -13.09
CA ALA A 52 2.11 -6.18 -13.65
C ALA A 52 1.59 -7.61 -13.87
N TYR A 53 0.89 -8.16 -12.87
CA TYR A 53 0.30 -9.49 -12.97
C TYR A 53 -0.79 -9.57 -14.06
N ASN A 54 -1.69 -8.60 -14.10
CA ASN A 54 -2.75 -8.57 -15.12
C ASN A 54 -2.19 -8.51 -16.55
N SER A 55 -1.11 -7.75 -16.77
CA SER A 55 -0.46 -7.69 -18.07
C SER A 55 0.32 -8.97 -18.43
N ALA A 56 0.95 -9.61 -17.43
CA ALA A 56 1.83 -10.75 -17.62
C ALA A 56 1.14 -12.13 -17.51
N MET A 57 -0.08 -12.22 -16.98
CA MET A 57 -0.76 -13.47 -16.61
C MET A 57 -0.94 -14.49 -17.75
N ASN A 58 -0.94 -14.03 -19.01
CA ASN A 58 -1.01 -14.88 -20.19
C ASN A 58 0.34 -15.01 -20.92
N THR A 59 1.44 -14.77 -20.23
CA THR A 59 2.81 -14.88 -20.75
C THR A 59 3.63 -15.78 -19.83
N ASP A 60 4.86 -16.11 -20.24
CA ASP A 60 5.82 -16.84 -19.40
C ASP A 60 6.69 -15.89 -18.54
N ILE A 61 6.41 -14.58 -18.54
CA ILE A 61 7.19 -13.59 -17.79
C ILE A 61 6.82 -13.69 -16.30
N PRO A 62 7.76 -14.06 -15.42
CA PRO A 62 7.50 -14.09 -13.99
C PRO A 62 7.37 -12.67 -13.42
N VAL A 63 6.46 -12.50 -12.48
CA VAL A 63 6.31 -11.26 -11.70
C VAL A 63 6.74 -11.52 -10.27
N VAL A 64 7.64 -10.68 -9.75
CA VAL A 64 8.07 -10.73 -8.35
C VAL A 64 7.67 -9.42 -7.68
N TYR A 65 6.85 -9.52 -6.63
CA TYR A 65 6.39 -8.35 -5.90
C TYR A 65 7.10 -8.15 -4.55
N THR A 66 7.08 -6.91 -4.09
CA THR A 66 7.48 -6.53 -2.73
C THR A 66 6.63 -5.36 -2.24
N ALA A 67 6.63 -5.12 -0.93
CA ALA A 67 5.81 -4.09 -0.28
C ALA A 67 4.30 -4.26 -0.57
N ILE A 68 3.80 -5.47 -0.42
CA ILE A 68 2.39 -5.81 -0.56
C ILE A 68 1.81 -6.15 0.81
N SER A 69 0.89 -5.34 1.30
CA SER A 69 0.32 -5.54 2.65
C SER A 69 -0.57 -6.78 2.73
N ASP A 70 -1.36 -7.03 1.69
CA ASP A 70 -2.29 -8.16 1.64
C ASP A 70 -2.33 -8.76 0.23
N PRO A 71 -1.47 -9.77 -0.07
CA PRO A 71 -1.46 -10.39 -1.38
C PRO A 71 -2.70 -11.22 -1.68
N VAL A 72 -3.42 -11.73 -0.66
CA VAL A 72 -4.67 -12.49 -0.83
C VAL A 72 -5.79 -11.56 -1.27
N ALA A 73 -6.01 -10.46 -0.55
CA ALA A 73 -7.01 -9.45 -0.94
C ALA A 73 -6.70 -8.83 -2.30
N ALA A 74 -5.42 -8.70 -2.67
CA ALA A 74 -4.98 -8.22 -3.98
C ALA A 74 -5.09 -9.29 -5.10
N GLN A 75 -5.50 -10.54 -4.79
CA GLN A 75 -5.57 -11.67 -5.73
C GLN A 75 -4.21 -12.03 -6.36
N LEU A 76 -3.13 -11.80 -5.63
CA LEU A 76 -1.75 -12.14 -6.00
C LEU A 76 -1.28 -13.42 -5.30
N ALA A 77 -2.08 -13.93 -4.37
CA ALA A 77 -1.94 -15.23 -3.70
C ALA A 77 -3.32 -15.87 -3.53
N ASP A 78 -3.35 -17.18 -3.31
CA ASP A 78 -4.56 -17.91 -2.92
C ASP A 78 -4.90 -17.69 -1.43
N ASP A 79 -6.04 -18.25 -0.97
CA ASP A 79 -6.51 -18.09 0.41
C ASP A 79 -5.54 -18.69 1.46
N ASP A 80 -4.66 -19.60 1.05
CA ASP A 80 -3.60 -20.18 1.90
C ASP A 80 -2.29 -19.38 1.82
N GLY A 81 -2.24 -18.31 1.03
CA GLY A 81 -1.07 -17.45 0.82
C GLY A 81 -0.05 -18.01 -0.18
N ASN A 82 -0.40 -19.03 -0.96
CA ASN A 82 0.50 -19.56 -1.97
C ASN A 82 0.46 -18.72 -3.25
N SER A 83 1.55 -18.75 -4.01
CA SER A 83 1.66 -18.09 -5.29
C SER A 83 0.59 -18.56 -6.29
N VAL A 84 0.01 -17.65 -7.06
CA VAL A 84 -0.93 -17.93 -8.14
C VAL A 84 -0.30 -17.63 -9.49
N GLY A 85 -0.51 -18.50 -10.48
CA GLY A 85 0.04 -18.29 -11.83
C GLY A 85 1.56 -18.07 -11.83
N ASN A 86 2.01 -17.00 -12.49
CA ASN A 86 3.42 -16.65 -12.65
C ASN A 86 3.87 -15.49 -11.73
N ILE A 87 3.20 -15.30 -10.58
CA ILE A 87 3.53 -14.25 -9.63
C ILE A 87 3.88 -14.81 -8.25
N THR A 88 4.90 -14.23 -7.61
CA THR A 88 5.29 -14.49 -6.23
C THR A 88 5.96 -13.27 -5.61
N GLY A 89 6.22 -13.27 -4.32
CA GLY A 89 6.92 -12.15 -3.68
C GLY A 89 6.91 -12.20 -2.15
N THR A 90 7.08 -11.04 -1.53
CA THR A 90 7.12 -10.86 -0.08
C THR A 90 5.97 -9.98 0.39
N SER A 91 5.29 -10.43 1.45
CA SER A 91 4.26 -9.66 2.14
C SER A 91 4.88 -8.61 3.08
N ASP A 92 4.18 -7.48 3.23
CA ASP A 92 4.49 -6.36 4.12
C ASP A 92 3.23 -6.00 4.94
N ALA A 93 2.69 -7.00 5.64
CA ALA A 93 1.49 -6.84 6.44
C ALA A 93 1.74 -5.91 7.63
N LEU A 94 0.83 -4.95 7.86
CA LEU A 94 0.91 -4.05 9.01
C LEU A 94 0.65 -4.79 10.32
N PRO A 95 1.47 -4.58 11.35
CA PRO A 95 1.25 -5.16 12.69
C PRO A 95 0.18 -4.35 13.44
N VAL A 96 -1.08 -4.48 13.04
CA VAL A 96 -2.20 -3.64 13.52
C VAL A 96 -2.39 -3.72 15.03
N LYS A 97 -2.25 -4.91 15.63
CA LYS A 97 -2.40 -5.09 17.08
C LYS A 97 -1.32 -4.35 17.85
N GLU A 98 -0.08 -4.48 17.45
CA GLU A 98 1.07 -3.80 18.04
C GLU A 98 0.97 -2.29 17.86
N GLN A 99 0.42 -1.82 16.75
CA GLN A 99 0.16 -0.39 16.55
C GLN A 99 -0.95 0.12 17.48
N LEU A 100 -2.03 -0.63 17.66
CA LEU A 100 -3.10 -0.30 18.61
C LEU A 100 -2.60 -0.29 20.06
N GLU A 101 -1.77 -1.25 20.44
CA GLU A 101 -1.09 -1.28 21.76
C GLU A 101 -0.23 -0.05 21.96
N MET A 102 0.61 0.29 21.00
CA MET A 102 1.47 1.48 21.05
C MET A 102 0.63 2.77 21.19
N ILE A 103 -0.45 2.91 20.41
CA ILE A 103 -1.32 4.09 20.51
C ILE A 103 -1.94 4.16 21.91
N ARG A 104 -2.37 3.03 22.50
CA ARG A 104 -2.94 2.99 23.83
C ARG A 104 -1.93 3.38 24.91
N GLU A 105 -0.67 2.97 24.77
CA GLU A 105 0.40 3.37 25.70
C GLU A 105 0.72 4.86 25.60
N LEU A 106 0.80 5.41 24.39
CA LEU A 106 1.13 6.81 24.17
C LEU A 106 -0.03 7.76 24.52
N MET A 107 -1.27 7.31 24.32
CA MET A 107 -2.49 8.11 24.48
C MET A 107 -3.54 7.33 25.30
N PRO A 108 -3.36 7.21 26.62
CA PRO A 108 -4.23 6.37 27.48
C PRO A 108 -5.73 6.75 27.46
N ASP A 109 -6.03 8.03 27.23
CA ASP A 109 -7.39 8.55 27.24
C ASP A 109 -8.04 8.63 25.86
N ALA A 110 -7.31 8.36 24.78
CA ALA A 110 -7.80 8.40 23.41
C ALA A 110 -8.91 7.35 23.19
N LYS A 111 -9.91 7.72 22.41
CA LYS A 111 -11.06 6.86 22.08
C LYS A 111 -11.24 6.69 20.57
N LYS A 112 -10.86 7.68 19.78
CA LYS A 112 -11.07 7.71 18.34
C LYS A 112 -9.76 7.82 17.59
N ILE A 113 -9.54 6.87 16.69
CA ILE A 113 -8.40 6.86 15.77
C ILE A 113 -8.92 7.18 14.38
N GLY A 114 -8.35 8.21 13.73
CA GLY A 114 -8.63 8.59 12.37
C GLY A 114 -7.76 7.81 11.38
N ILE A 115 -8.36 7.39 10.28
CA ILE A 115 -7.65 6.80 9.14
C ILE A 115 -8.14 7.46 7.85
N ILE A 116 -7.21 8.04 7.10
CA ILE A 116 -7.46 8.53 5.75
C ILE A 116 -6.91 7.48 4.79
N TYR A 117 -7.67 7.13 3.75
CA TYR A 117 -7.26 6.08 2.83
C TYR A 117 -7.77 6.31 1.41
N THR A 118 -7.09 5.74 0.43
CA THR A 118 -7.48 5.78 -0.97
C THR A 118 -8.43 4.63 -1.29
N THR A 119 -9.64 4.95 -1.75
CA THR A 119 -10.71 3.96 -1.94
C THR A 119 -10.39 2.91 -3.01
N SER A 120 -9.49 3.21 -3.94
CA SER A 120 -9.02 2.30 -5.00
C SER A 120 -7.80 1.45 -4.60
N GLU A 121 -7.20 1.68 -3.42
CA GLU A 121 -6.08 0.88 -2.93
C GLU A 121 -6.57 -0.30 -2.09
N THR A 122 -6.53 -1.51 -2.68
CA THR A 122 -6.99 -2.76 -2.04
C THR A 122 -6.28 -3.02 -0.71
N ASN A 123 -4.98 -2.76 -0.62
CA ASN A 123 -4.19 -2.87 0.61
C ASN A 123 -4.74 -1.99 1.73
N SER A 124 -5.17 -0.77 1.41
CA SER A 124 -5.74 0.16 2.40
C SER A 124 -7.11 -0.30 2.88
N VAL A 125 -7.97 -0.71 1.95
CA VAL A 125 -9.32 -1.23 2.27
C VAL A 125 -9.23 -2.46 3.17
N SER A 126 -8.39 -3.44 2.84
CA SER A 126 -8.18 -4.65 3.64
C SER A 126 -7.63 -4.33 5.03
N THR A 127 -6.65 -3.44 5.12
CA THR A 127 -6.04 -3.08 6.42
C THR A 127 -7.04 -2.34 7.33
N ILE A 128 -7.92 -1.49 6.80
CA ILE A 128 -8.96 -0.81 7.60
C ILE A 128 -9.91 -1.83 8.25
N GLU A 129 -10.32 -2.87 7.52
CA GLU A 129 -11.18 -3.90 8.10
C GLU A 129 -10.46 -4.60 9.28
N THR A 130 -9.17 -4.84 9.17
CA THR A 130 -8.35 -5.36 10.28
C THR A 130 -8.32 -4.41 11.48
N TYR A 131 -8.18 -3.09 11.25
CA TYR A 131 -8.27 -2.10 12.33
C TYR A 131 -9.65 -2.09 12.99
N LYS A 132 -10.73 -2.15 12.22
CA LYS A 132 -12.11 -2.19 12.74
C LYS A 132 -12.38 -3.45 13.57
N GLU A 133 -11.80 -4.58 13.17
CA GLU A 133 -11.89 -5.84 13.88
C GLU A 133 -11.25 -5.75 15.27
N TYR A 134 -10.02 -5.25 15.36
CA TYR A 134 -9.24 -5.27 16.60
C TYR A 134 -9.35 -4.01 17.46
N ALA A 135 -9.67 -2.85 16.91
CA ALA A 135 -9.73 -1.59 17.67
C ALA A 135 -10.63 -1.63 18.92
N PRO A 136 -11.82 -2.30 18.90
CA PRO A 136 -12.69 -2.39 20.07
C PRO A 136 -12.02 -3.09 21.26
N ASP A 137 -11.16 -4.09 21.03
CA ASP A 137 -10.44 -4.81 22.10
C ASP A 137 -9.46 -3.91 22.86
N TYR A 138 -8.99 -2.85 22.19
CA TYR A 138 -8.12 -1.82 22.75
C TYR A 138 -8.91 -0.56 23.19
N GLY A 139 -10.23 -0.58 23.12
CA GLY A 139 -11.11 0.52 23.51
C GLY A 139 -11.12 1.70 22.53
N PHE A 140 -10.84 1.45 21.24
CA PHE A 140 -10.86 2.45 20.19
C PHE A 140 -12.06 2.30 19.24
N GLU A 141 -12.50 3.43 18.72
CA GLU A 141 -13.38 3.57 17.57
C GLU A 141 -12.56 4.05 16.38
N ILE A 142 -12.71 3.39 15.23
CA ILE A 142 -12.07 3.82 13.98
C ILE A 142 -13.00 4.79 13.24
N VAL A 143 -12.48 5.98 12.92
CA VAL A 143 -13.12 6.98 12.07
C VAL A 143 -12.38 7.04 10.76
N GLU A 144 -13.02 6.61 9.68
CA GLU A 144 -12.37 6.54 8.37
C GLU A 144 -12.85 7.64 7.41
N THR A 145 -11.97 8.06 6.52
CA THR A 145 -12.29 8.97 5.41
C THR A 145 -11.64 8.48 4.13
N GLY A 146 -12.45 8.03 3.17
CA GLY A 146 -11.98 7.64 1.83
C GLY A 146 -11.70 8.86 0.96
N ILE A 147 -10.59 8.81 0.23
CA ILE A 147 -10.21 9.79 -0.79
C ILE A 147 -10.01 9.09 -2.13
N ASN A 148 -9.99 9.85 -3.21
CA ASN A 148 -9.73 9.31 -4.55
C ASN A 148 -8.40 9.79 -5.13
N THR A 149 -7.95 10.98 -4.73
CA THR A 149 -6.74 11.60 -5.26
C THR A 149 -5.95 12.29 -4.14
N ILE A 150 -4.68 12.59 -4.41
CA ILE A 150 -3.83 13.37 -3.50
C ILE A 150 -4.39 14.76 -3.20
N ALA A 151 -5.16 15.35 -4.13
CA ALA A 151 -5.78 16.67 -3.94
C ALA A 151 -6.86 16.66 -2.83
N ASP A 152 -7.41 15.51 -2.50
CA ASP A 152 -8.44 15.35 -1.47
C ASP A 152 -7.84 15.31 -0.05
N VAL A 153 -6.51 15.06 0.08
CA VAL A 153 -5.83 14.86 1.36
C VAL A 153 -5.98 16.07 2.29
N ASP A 154 -5.83 17.28 1.77
CA ASP A 154 -5.91 18.50 2.56
C ASP A 154 -7.28 18.65 3.26
N MET A 155 -8.34 18.53 2.51
CA MET A 155 -9.71 18.63 3.06
C MET A 155 -10.04 17.43 3.97
N ALA A 156 -9.59 16.24 3.64
CA ALA A 156 -9.77 15.04 4.47
C ALA A 156 -9.06 15.19 5.83
N ALA A 157 -7.81 15.64 5.84
CA ALA A 157 -7.03 15.87 7.05
C ALA A 157 -7.64 16.98 7.91
N ALA A 158 -7.99 18.14 7.33
CA ALA A 158 -8.62 19.24 8.03
C ALA A 158 -9.94 18.84 8.74
N ASN A 159 -10.74 17.97 8.10
CA ASN A 159 -11.96 17.44 8.71
C ASN A 159 -11.68 16.36 9.75
N MET A 160 -10.67 15.51 9.53
CA MET A 160 -10.35 14.38 10.41
C MET A 160 -9.90 14.87 11.78
N VAL A 161 -8.98 15.82 11.84
CA VAL A 161 -8.43 16.36 13.10
C VAL A 161 -9.49 16.95 14.05
N THR A 162 -10.66 17.30 13.53
CA THR A 162 -11.78 17.81 14.36
C THR A 162 -12.63 16.71 15.00
N LYS A 163 -12.41 15.44 14.66
CA LYS A 163 -13.31 14.32 15.00
C LYS A 163 -12.65 13.23 15.82
N VAL A 164 -11.31 13.21 15.87
CA VAL A 164 -10.52 12.11 16.42
C VAL A 164 -9.47 12.59 17.41
N ASP A 165 -8.99 11.69 18.24
CA ASP A 165 -7.93 11.98 19.22
C ASP A 165 -6.54 11.84 18.62
N CYS A 166 -6.39 10.96 17.61
CA CYS A 166 -5.17 10.80 16.84
C CYS A 166 -5.47 10.28 15.44
N ILE A 167 -4.48 10.38 14.55
CA ILE A 167 -4.52 9.82 13.19
C ILE A 167 -3.40 8.78 13.08
N THR A 168 -3.72 7.62 12.54
CA THR A 168 -2.72 6.62 12.11
C THR A 168 -2.71 6.51 10.59
N ASN A 169 -1.54 6.21 10.03
CA ASN A 169 -1.39 6.02 8.59
C ASN A 169 -1.25 4.54 8.25
N LEU A 170 -1.80 4.20 7.11
CA LEU A 170 -1.60 2.90 6.46
C LEU A 170 -0.41 2.98 5.49
N THR A 171 -0.08 1.86 4.87
CA THR A 171 0.79 1.79 3.67
C THR A 171 0.01 2.22 2.42
N ASP A 172 -0.71 3.35 2.51
CA ASP A 172 -1.47 3.95 1.42
C ASP A 172 -0.57 4.86 0.60
N ASN A 173 -0.38 4.54 -0.67
CA ASN A 173 0.59 5.24 -1.52
C ASN A 173 0.22 6.70 -1.75
N THR A 174 -1.05 6.99 -1.92
CA THR A 174 -1.56 8.35 -2.18
C THR A 174 -1.50 9.21 -0.92
N VAL A 175 -1.98 8.68 0.23
CA VAL A 175 -1.97 9.41 1.51
C VAL A 175 -0.54 9.67 1.98
N VAL A 176 0.36 8.68 1.86
CA VAL A 176 1.78 8.85 2.22
C VAL A 176 2.45 9.91 1.35
N SER A 177 2.09 10.02 0.07
CA SER A 177 2.58 11.10 -0.80
C SER A 177 2.11 12.49 -0.34
N GLY A 178 0.97 12.57 0.36
CA GLY A 178 0.42 13.79 0.97
C GLY A 178 0.66 13.90 2.49
N LEU A 179 1.52 13.06 3.08
CA LEU A 179 1.67 12.95 4.54
C LEU A 179 2.05 14.27 5.21
N GLN A 180 2.84 15.12 4.56
CA GLN A 180 3.21 16.41 5.10
C GLN A 180 1.97 17.28 5.39
N THR A 181 0.97 17.25 4.50
CA THR A 181 -0.30 17.98 4.70
C THR A 181 -1.07 17.44 5.91
N VAL A 182 -1.12 16.10 6.07
CA VAL A 182 -1.77 15.48 7.25
C VAL A 182 -1.10 15.94 8.53
N LEU A 183 0.25 15.94 8.57
CA LEU A 183 1.04 16.37 9.73
C LEU A 183 0.83 17.86 10.05
N GLU A 184 0.71 18.72 9.04
CA GLU A 184 0.45 20.15 9.23
C GLU A 184 -0.90 20.38 9.92
N HIS A 185 -1.97 19.72 9.48
CA HIS A 185 -3.29 19.81 10.13
C HIS A 185 -3.27 19.22 11.56
N ALA A 186 -2.62 18.09 11.77
CA ALA A 186 -2.49 17.48 13.09
C ALA A 186 -1.73 18.40 14.07
N ASN A 187 -0.63 19.02 13.63
CA ASN A 187 0.13 19.96 14.45
C ASN A 187 -0.61 21.26 14.77
N GLN A 188 -1.50 21.72 13.89
CA GLN A 188 -2.32 22.92 14.12
C GLN A 188 -3.50 22.67 15.05
N ALA A 189 -3.94 21.43 15.19
CA ALA A 189 -5.07 21.02 16.03
C ALA A 189 -4.71 20.77 17.49
N ASN A 190 -3.40 20.69 17.82
CA ASN A 190 -2.85 20.47 19.17
C ASN A 190 -2.68 21.77 19.98
#